data_8c96c16b497f790fafa6ede3cfab714b
#
_entry.id   8c96c16b497f790fafa6ede3cfab714b
#
_cell.length_a   1.000
_cell.length_b   1.000
_cell.length_c   1.000
_cell.angle_alpha   90.00
_cell.angle_beta   90.00
_cell.angle_gamma   90.00
#
_symmetry.space_group_name_H-M   'P 1'
#
loop_
_entity.id
_entity.type
_entity.pdbx_description
1 polymer ?
#
loop_
_entity_poly.entity_id
_entity_poly.type
_entity_poly.pdbx_seq_one_letter_code
_entity_poly.pdbx_strand_id
1 'polypeptide(L)'
;QKLALSCALIHKPTVLFLDEPTTGVDPVSRKEFWEMLKNLKTQGITILVSTPYMDEATLCDRIALITGGEILKIDSPQNIVNDFGKILWSVKGDNMHKLLSDLRENDRLESCFAFGDAHHVTLADEKYTVSELEVFLKQKGHSAIDIQPAKPNIEDCFMALGNGNSKNATR
;
A
#
# COMPACT_ATOMS: atom_id res chain seq x y z
N GLN A 1 0.08 -17.54 18.83
CA GLN A 1 -0.96 -17.33 17.81
C GLN A 1 -1.48 -18.64 17.23
N LYS A 2 -0.64 -19.59 16.79
CA LYS A 2 -1.10 -20.93 16.32
C LYS A 2 -1.95 -21.68 17.36
N LEU A 3 -1.58 -21.60 18.64
CA LEU A 3 -2.36 -22.19 19.72
C LEU A 3 -3.75 -21.51 19.85
N ALA A 4 -3.80 -20.18 19.83
CA ALA A 4 -5.06 -19.45 19.92
C ALA A 4 -6.00 -19.78 18.74
N LEU A 5 -5.45 -19.87 17.52
CA LEU A 5 -6.22 -20.31 16.36
C LEU A 5 -6.70 -21.75 16.51
N SER A 6 -5.86 -22.67 17.02
CA SER A 6 -6.26 -24.05 17.26
C SER A 6 -7.42 -24.13 18.26
N CYS A 7 -7.41 -23.32 19.32
CA CYS A 7 -8.52 -23.23 20.28
C CYS A 7 -9.82 -22.73 19.61
N ALA A 8 -9.74 -21.72 18.75
CA ALA A 8 -10.91 -21.20 18.03
C ALA A 8 -11.51 -22.24 17.07
N LEU A 9 -10.69 -23.13 16.52
CA LEU A 9 -11.11 -24.15 15.55
C LEU A 9 -11.76 -25.39 16.20
N ILE A 10 -11.65 -25.58 17.53
CA ILE A 10 -12.25 -26.73 18.23
C ILE A 10 -13.75 -26.85 17.96
N HIS A 11 -14.46 -25.71 17.89
CA HIS A 11 -15.91 -25.65 17.68
C HIS A 11 -16.33 -25.72 16.21
N LYS A 12 -15.40 -25.93 15.27
CA LYS A 12 -15.64 -25.97 13.82
C LYS A 12 -16.47 -24.77 13.34
N PRO A 13 -15.98 -23.54 13.53
CA PRO A 13 -16.72 -22.34 13.16
C PRO A 13 -16.93 -22.26 11.65
N THR A 14 -18.05 -21.68 11.21
CA THR A 14 -18.28 -21.33 9.80
C THR A 14 -17.66 -20.00 9.44
N VAL A 15 -17.44 -19.11 10.43
CA VAL A 15 -16.80 -17.80 10.28
C VAL A 15 -15.74 -17.63 11.36
N LEU A 16 -14.57 -17.12 10.96
CA LEU A 16 -13.44 -16.85 11.84
C LEU A 16 -13.07 -15.36 11.75
N PHE A 17 -13.01 -14.69 12.90
CA PHE A 17 -12.58 -13.29 13.01
C PHE A 17 -11.19 -13.27 13.64
N LEU A 18 -10.25 -12.61 12.97
CA LEU A 18 -8.85 -12.50 13.39
C LEU A 18 -8.45 -11.03 13.40
N ASP A 19 -8.09 -10.53 14.57
CA ASP A 19 -7.65 -9.15 14.74
C ASP A 19 -6.13 -9.10 14.84
N GLU A 20 -5.47 -8.50 13.85
CA GLU A 20 -4.03 -8.38 13.70
C GLU A 20 -3.23 -9.67 14.04
N PRO A 21 -3.60 -10.82 13.49
CA PRO A 21 -3.10 -12.11 13.97
C PRO A 21 -1.59 -12.33 13.72
N THR A 22 -0.96 -11.51 12.91
CA THR A 22 0.45 -11.62 12.52
C THR A 22 1.33 -10.51 13.08
N THR A 23 0.75 -9.58 13.85
CA THR A 23 1.53 -8.50 14.49
C THR A 23 2.54 -9.06 15.47
N GLY A 24 3.81 -8.66 15.32
CA GLY A 24 4.93 -9.15 16.12
C GLY A 24 5.41 -10.57 15.79
N VAL A 25 4.96 -11.14 14.68
CA VAL A 25 5.37 -12.47 14.20
C VAL A 25 6.48 -12.35 13.16
N ASP A 26 7.48 -13.22 13.24
CA ASP A 26 8.56 -13.27 12.27
C ASP A 26 8.07 -13.63 10.85
N PRO A 27 8.79 -13.25 9.78
CA PRO A 27 8.33 -13.41 8.40
C PRO A 27 8.04 -14.87 8.01
N VAL A 28 8.79 -15.84 8.55
CA VAL A 28 8.60 -17.26 8.22
C VAL A 28 7.31 -17.76 8.84
N SER A 29 7.10 -17.50 10.14
CA SER A 29 5.88 -17.85 10.85
C SER A 29 4.64 -17.14 10.30
N ARG A 30 4.77 -15.89 9.81
CA ARG A 30 3.69 -15.17 9.10
C ARG A 30 3.26 -15.93 7.85
N LYS A 31 4.21 -16.32 7.02
CA LYS A 31 3.92 -17.09 5.80
C LYS A 31 3.20 -18.39 6.11
N GLU A 32 3.69 -19.17 7.08
CA GLU A 32 3.04 -20.43 7.50
C GLU A 32 1.62 -20.18 8.03
N PHE A 33 1.40 -19.08 8.76
CA PHE A 33 0.08 -18.71 9.25
C PHE A 33 -0.90 -18.45 8.11
N TRP A 34 -0.50 -17.69 7.10
CA TRP A 34 -1.33 -17.41 5.92
C TRP A 34 -1.61 -18.67 5.08
N GLU A 35 -0.65 -19.57 4.94
CA GLU A 35 -0.87 -20.88 4.30
C GLU A 35 -1.93 -21.71 5.08
N MET A 36 -1.90 -21.66 6.40
CA MET A 36 -2.91 -22.31 7.23
C MET A 36 -4.31 -21.70 7.04
N LEU A 37 -4.42 -20.36 7.00
CA LEU A 37 -5.69 -19.66 6.72
C LEU A 37 -6.24 -20.04 5.34
N LYS A 38 -5.36 -20.12 4.34
CA LYS A 38 -5.74 -20.56 3.00
C LYS A 38 -6.31 -21.98 3.00
N ASN A 39 -5.71 -22.90 3.76
CA ASN A 39 -6.22 -24.25 3.91
C ASN A 39 -7.58 -24.29 4.62
N LEU A 40 -7.79 -23.48 5.67
CA LEU A 40 -9.09 -23.36 6.35
C LEU A 40 -10.18 -22.83 5.41
N LYS A 41 -9.84 -21.86 4.56
CA LYS A 41 -10.74 -21.34 3.53
C LYS A 41 -11.17 -22.47 2.56
N THR A 42 -10.26 -23.33 2.12
CA THR A 42 -10.63 -24.47 1.23
C THR A 42 -11.58 -25.47 1.89
N GLN A 43 -11.63 -25.49 3.23
CA GLN A 43 -12.57 -26.29 4.00
C GLN A 43 -13.94 -25.61 4.21
N GLY A 44 -14.16 -24.43 3.59
CA GLY A 44 -15.43 -23.71 3.63
C GLY A 44 -15.56 -22.72 4.78
N ILE A 45 -14.50 -22.41 5.52
CA ILE A 45 -14.52 -21.40 6.58
C ILE A 45 -14.38 -20.02 5.96
N THR A 46 -15.30 -19.11 6.27
CA THR A 46 -15.18 -17.68 5.94
C THR A 46 -14.26 -17.01 6.96
N ILE A 47 -13.25 -16.27 6.49
CA ILE A 47 -12.25 -15.68 7.38
C ILE A 47 -12.23 -14.17 7.16
N LEU A 48 -12.44 -13.40 8.23
CA LEU A 48 -12.24 -11.95 8.28
C LEU A 48 -10.99 -11.65 9.09
N VAL A 49 -10.01 -10.99 8.46
CA VAL A 49 -8.74 -10.61 9.09
C VAL A 49 -8.60 -9.10 9.07
N SER A 50 -8.29 -8.48 10.22
CA SER A 50 -7.70 -7.14 10.23
C SER A 50 -6.17 -7.25 10.17
N THR A 51 -5.51 -6.37 9.41
CA THR A 51 -4.05 -6.31 9.34
C THR A 51 -3.59 -4.91 8.93
N PRO A 52 -2.52 -4.38 9.54
CA PRO A 52 -1.88 -3.15 9.06
C PRO A 52 -0.91 -3.39 7.89
N TYR A 53 -0.67 -4.64 7.50
CA TYR A 53 0.30 -5.01 6.49
C TYR A 53 -0.35 -5.13 5.10
N MET A 54 0.03 -4.23 4.17
CA MET A 54 -0.56 -4.20 2.82
C MET A 54 -0.17 -5.40 1.96
N ASP A 55 0.97 -6.02 2.21
CA ASP A 55 1.38 -7.28 1.57
C ASP A 55 0.43 -8.43 1.92
N GLU A 56 -0.05 -8.49 3.17
CA GLU A 56 -1.05 -9.49 3.59
C GLU A 56 -2.42 -9.26 2.95
N ALA A 57 -2.81 -8.00 2.75
CA ALA A 57 -4.05 -7.65 2.08
C ALA A 57 -4.13 -8.27 0.66
N THR A 58 -2.98 -8.41 -0.02
CA THR A 58 -2.93 -9.05 -1.35
C THR A 58 -3.26 -10.54 -1.35
N LEU A 59 -3.23 -11.20 -0.18
CA LEU A 59 -3.53 -12.62 0.00
C LEU A 59 -5.04 -12.89 0.19
N CYS A 60 -5.82 -11.83 0.35
CA CYS A 60 -7.26 -11.89 0.55
C CYS A 60 -8.01 -11.86 -0.79
N ASP A 61 -9.23 -12.45 -0.82
CA ASP A 61 -10.09 -12.35 -2.01
C ASP A 61 -10.72 -10.98 -2.16
N ARG A 62 -11.02 -10.34 -1.02
CA ARG A 62 -11.65 -9.03 -0.94
C ARG A 62 -11.10 -8.29 0.26
N ILE A 63 -10.86 -7.00 0.10
CA ILE A 63 -10.33 -6.14 1.16
C ILE A 63 -11.17 -4.89 1.31
N ALA A 64 -11.17 -4.34 2.53
CA ALA A 64 -11.68 -3.01 2.84
C ALA A 64 -10.52 -2.15 3.31
N LEU A 65 -10.20 -1.10 2.58
CA LEU A 65 -9.20 -0.10 2.99
C LEU A 65 -9.87 0.87 3.95
N ILE A 66 -9.31 1.03 5.15
CA ILE A 66 -9.89 1.83 6.24
C ILE A 66 -8.86 2.83 6.76
N THR A 67 -9.25 4.07 6.94
CA THR A 67 -8.43 5.09 7.62
C THR A 67 -9.34 6.06 8.37
N GLY A 68 -8.92 6.52 9.56
CA GLY A 68 -9.70 7.46 10.36
C GLY A 68 -11.11 6.99 10.73
N GLY A 69 -11.35 5.67 10.75
CA GLY A 69 -12.68 5.09 11.00
C GLY A 69 -13.60 5.06 9.78
N GLU A 70 -13.14 5.49 8.62
CA GLU A 70 -13.90 5.50 7.36
C GLU A 70 -13.40 4.43 6.39
N ILE A 71 -14.34 3.80 5.69
CA ILE A 71 -14.01 2.85 4.62
C ILE A 71 -13.76 3.65 3.34
N LEU A 72 -12.53 3.57 2.82
CA LEU A 72 -12.14 4.24 1.59
C LEU A 72 -12.62 3.48 0.35
N LYS A 73 -12.43 2.18 0.34
CA LYS A 73 -12.80 1.31 -0.80
C LYS A 73 -12.92 -0.14 -0.35
N ILE A 74 -13.86 -0.87 -0.98
CA ILE A 74 -14.02 -2.31 -0.79
C ILE A 74 -14.02 -2.97 -2.16
N ASP A 75 -13.03 -3.82 -2.44
CA ASP A 75 -12.98 -4.63 -3.66
C ASP A 75 -11.93 -5.75 -3.51
N SER A 76 -11.71 -6.53 -4.58
CA SER A 76 -10.54 -7.40 -4.66
C SER A 76 -9.26 -6.57 -4.74
N PRO A 77 -8.13 -7.07 -4.20
CA PRO A 77 -6.84 -6.38 -4.30
C PRO A 77 -6.48 -6.00 -5.75
N GLN A 78 -6.73 -6.89 -6.69
CA GLN A 78 -6.44 -6.68 -8.10
C GLN A 78 -7.27 -5.54 -8.70
N ASN A 79 -8.56 -5.46 -8.39
CA ASN A 79 -9.43 -4.38 -8.88
C ASN A 79 -9.00 -3.03 -8.30
N ILE A 80 -8.65 -2.99 -7.01
CA ILE A 80 -8.17 -1.75 -6.37
C ILE A 80 -6.92 -1.22 -7.07
N VAL A 81 -5.98 -2.10 -7.40
CA VAL A 81 -4.75 -1.73 -8.13
C VAL A 81 -5.06 -1.30 -9.57
N ASN A 82 -5.93 -2.02 -10.27
CA ASN A 82 -6.31 -1.68 -11.65
C ASN A 82 -7.01 -0.32 -11.74
N ASP A 83 -7.77 0.04 -10.69
CA ASP A 83 -8.49 1.32 -10.61
C ASP A 83 -7.60 2.50 -10.18
N PHE A 84 -6.30 2.29 -9.98
CA PHE A 84 -5.38 3.38 -9.59
C PHE A 84 -5.39 4.53 -10.60
N GLY A 85 -5.50 4.23 -11.90
CA GLY A 85 -5.85 5.18 -12.95
C GLY A 85 -4.79 6.26 -13.26
N LYS A 86 -3.61 6.18 -12.63
CA LYS A 86 -2.54 7.18 -12.78
C LYS A 86 -1.23 6.50 -13.12
N ILE A 87 -0.34 7.24 -13.80
CA ILE A 87 1.02 6.77 -14.03
C ILE A 87 1.83 7.02 -12.76
N LEU A 88 2.40 5.93 -12.24
CA LEU A 88 3.27 5.95 -11.07
C LEU A 88 4.73 5.93 -11.50
N TRP A 89 5.54 6.78 -10.89
CA TRP A 89 6.98 6.85 -11.13
C TRP A 89 7.72 6.51 -9.84
N SER A 90 8.74 5.67 -9.96
CA SER A 90 9.73 5.40 -8.92
C SER A 90 10.92 6.32 -9.12
N VAL A 91 11.27 7.11 -8.10
CA VAL A 91 12.37 8.08 -8.15
C VAL A 91 13.40 7.71 -7.10
N LYS A 92 14.65 7.54 -7.52
CA LYS A 92 15.81 7.28 -6.66
C LYS A 92 16.87 8.35 -6.85
N GLY A 93 17.70 8.54 -5.83
CA GLY A 93 18.82 9.49 -5.88
C GLY A 93 19.82 9.25 -4.75
N ASP A 94 20.91 10.00 -4.74
CA ASP A 94 22.01 9.83 -3.76
C ASP A 94 21.58 10.11 -2.31
N ASN A 95 20.75 11.13 -2.12
CA ASN A 95 20.27 11.55 -0.80
C ASN A 95 18.75 11.47 -0.77
N MET A 96 18.23 10.30 -0.40
CA MET A 96 16.79 10.01 -0.39
C MET A 96 15.99 10.95 0.50
N HIS A 97 16.53 11.36 1.65
CA HIS A 97 15.84 12.29 2.55
C HIS A 97 15.68 13.69 1.92
N LYS A 98 16.76 14.24 1.35
CA LYS A 98 16.72 15.51 0.63
C LYS A 98 15.81 15.40 -0.59
N LEU A 99 15.91 14.31 -1.33
CA LEU A 99 15.10 14.04 -2.51
C LEU A 99 13.60 14.06 -2.17
N LEU A 100 13.19 13.43 -1.08
CA LEU A 100 11.80 13.45 -0.62
C LEU A 100 11.31 14.86 -0.30
N SER A 101 12.16 15.66 0.38
CA SER A 101 11.82 17.05 0.70
C SER A 101 11.64 17.89 -0.56
N ASP A 102 12.59 17.80 -1.51
CA ASP A 102 12.55 18.56 -2.75
C ASP A 102 11.39 18.13 -3.67
N LEU A 103 11.06 16.82 -3.69
CA LEU A 103 9.89 16.30 -4.40
C LEU A 103 8.58 16.86 -3.82
N ARG A 104 8.46 16.96 -2.49
CA ARG A 104 7.27 17.50 -1.81
C ARG A 104 7.08 19.00 -2.01
N GLU A 105 8.16 19.73 -2.29
CA GLU A 105 8.11 21.16 -2.63
C GLU A 105 7.65 21.40 -4.09
N ASN A 106 7.56 20.35 -4.90
CA ASN A 106 7.17 20.49 -6.30
C ASN A 106 5.64 20.43 -6.45
N ASP A 107 5.01 21.58 -6.60
CA ASP A 107 3.56 21.73 -6.78
C ASP A 107 3.00 21.03 -8.02
N ARG A 108 3.87 20.58 -8.93
CA ARG A 108 3.48 19.83 -10.13
C ARG A 108 3.40 18.31 -9.89
N LEU A 109 3.68 17.86 -8.68
CA LEU A 109 3.41 16.49 -8.23
C LEU A 109 2.08 16.45 -7.49
N GLU A 110 1.25 15.48 -7.83
CA GLU A 110 0.00 15.25 -7.10
C GLU A 110 0.26 14.51 -5.78
N SER A 111 1.19 13.56 -5.81
CA SER A 111 1.58 12.78 -4.62
C SER A 111 3.07 12.43 -4.65
N CYS A 112 3.65 12.32 -3.45
CA CYS A 112 5.02 11.85 -3.24
C CYS A 112 5.10 11.09 -1.92
N PHE A 113 5.42 9.80 -1.98
CA PHE A 113 5.55 8.92 -0.82
C PHE A 113 6.89 8.22 -0.82
N ALA A 114 7.46 8.02 0.39
CA ALA A 114 8.63 7.18 0.58
C ALA A 114 8.22 5.71 0.50
N PHE A 115 8.94 4.92 -0.30
CA PHE A 115 8.61 3.54 -0.58
C PHE A 115 9.89 2.68 -0.59
N GLY A 116 10.23 2.11 0.54
CA GLY A 116 11.46 1.32 0.67
C GLY A 116 12.72 2.11 0.28
N ASP A 117 13.36 1.72 -0.82
CA ASP A 117 14.57 2.32 -1.37
C ASP A 117 14.31 3.35 -2.49
N ALA A 118 13.04 3.73 -2.70
CA ALA A 118 12.61 4.69 -3.71
C ALA A 118 11.54 5.64 -3.17
N HIS A 119 11.22 6.68 -3.93
CA HIS A 119 10.03 7.50 -3.72
C HIS A 119 9.07 7.27 -4.87
N HIS A 120 7.81 7.00 -4.55
CA HIS A 120 6.74 6.87 -5.52
C HIS A 120 6.06 8.22 -5.70
N VAL A 121 5.97 8.67 -6.94
CA VAL A 121 5.35 9.96 -7.29
C VAL A 121 4.32 9.81 -8.40
N THR A 122 3.27 10.63 -8.33
CA THR A 122 2.32 10.84 -9.42
C THR A 122 2.37 12.29 -9.86
N LEU A 123 2.28 12.51 -11.16
CA LEU A 123 2.28 13.88 -11.73
C LEU A 123 0.86 14.47 -11.63
N ALA A 124 0.76 15.75 -11.29
CA ALA A 124 -0.53 16.44 -11.15
C ALA A 124 -1.18 16.78 -12.51
N ASP A 125 -0.37 16.89 -13.56
CA ASP A 125 -0.79 17.28 -14.90
C ASP A 125 -0.11 16.39 -15.95
N GLU A 126 -0.87 15.89 -16.91
CA GLU A 126 -0.36 15.11 -18.05
C GLU A 126 0.65 15.91 -18.91
N LYS A 127 0.64 17.24 -18.83
CA LYS A 127 1.59 18.10 -19.51
C LYS A 127 2.95 18.16 -18.83
N TYR A 128 3.01 17.80 -17.53
CA TYR A 128 4.28 17.74 -16.80
C TYR A 128 4.99 16.45 -17.11
N THR A 129 6.19 16.53 -17.64
CA THR A 129 6.93 15.36 -18.10
C THR A 129 7.98 14.92 -17.10
N VAL A 130 8.37 13.65 -17.19
CA VAL A 130 9.49 13.10 -16.38
C VAL A 130 10.79 13.86 -16.65
N SER A 131 11.02 14.31 -17.87
CA SER A 131 12.20 15.12 -18.23
C SER A 131 12.22 16.47 -17.51
N GLU A 132 11.06 17.11 -17.33
CA GLU A 132 10.96 18.36 -16.55
C GLU A 132 11.18 18.10 -15.05
N LEU A 133 10.69 16.97 -14.53
CA LEU A 133 10.97 16.54 -13.16
C LEU A 133 12.48 16.30 -12.95
N GLU A 134 13.14 15.65 -13.89
CA GLU A 134 14.58 15.42 -13.84
C GLU A 134 15.37 16.73 -13.86
N VAL A 135 14.97 17.70 -14.71
CA VAL A 135 15.57 19.04 -14.75
C VAL A 135 15.37 19.77 -13.41
N PHE A 136 14.17 19.72 -12.85
CA PHE A 136 13.89 20.32 -11.54
C PHE A 136 14.80 19.72 -10.44
N LEU A 137 14.94 18.41 -10.39
CA LEU A 137 15.79 17.74 -9.40
C LEU A 137 17.27 18.05 -9.59
N LYS A 138 17.75 18.17 -10.84
CA LYS A 138 19.12 18.63 -11.13
C LYS A 138 19.38 20.07 -10.67
N GLN A 139 18.39 20.96 -10.84
CA GLN A 139 18.47 22.33 -10.33
C GLN A 139 18.53 22.40 -8.80
N LYS A 140 17.90 21.45 -8.11
CA LYS A 140 17.98 21.28 -6.64
C LYS A 140 19.31 20.62 -6.18
N GLY A 141 20.17 20.27 -7.13
CA GLY A 141 21.51 19.72 -6.86
C GLY A 141 21.58 18.20 -6.69
N HIS A 142 20.59 17.48 -7.18
CA HIS A 142 20.67 16.03 -7.26
C HIS A 142 21.45 15.59 -8.51
N SER A 143 22.40 14.66 -8.38
CA SER A 143 23.31 14.24 -9.45
C SER A 143 23.02 12.84 -9.99
N ALA A 144 22.73 11.87 -9.13
CA ALA A 144 22.40 10.50 -9.52
C ALA A 144 20.87 10.28 -9.36
N ILE A 145 20.14 10.68 -10.39
CA ILE A 145 18.67 10.57 -10.41
C ILE A 145 18.32 9.40 -11.34
N ASP A 146 17.53 8.46 -10.83
CA ASP A 146 16.91 7.39 -11.61
C ASP A 146 15.38 7.51 -11.47
N ILE A 147 14.69 7.71 -12.59
CA ILE A 147 13.23 7.83 -12.67
C ILE A 147 12.73 6.73 -13.61
N GLN A 148 11.99 5.78 -13.07
CA GLN A 148 11.43 4.66 -13.83
C GLN A 148 9.92 4.56 -13.63
N PRO A 149 9.15 4.11 -14.64
CA PRO A 149 7.75 3.79 -14.43
C PRO A 149 7.61 2.65 -13.43
N ALA A 150 6.70 2.77 -12.49
CA ALA A 150 6.41 1.77 -11.47
C ALA A 150 4.99 1.21 -11.63
N LYS A 151 4.80 -0.03 -11.25
CA LYS A 151 3.46 -0.60 -11.13
C LYS A 151 2.90 -0.27 -9.75
N PRO A 152 1.69 0.29 -9.66
CA PRO A 152 1.08 0.56 -8.37
C PRO A 152 0.81 -0.75 -7.61
N ASN A 153 0.85 -0.66 -6.31
CA ASN A 153 0.45 -1.74 -5.39
C ASN A 153 -0.67 -1.25 -4.45
N ILE A 154 -1.10 -2.09 -3.53
CA ILE A 154 -2.19 -1.76 -2.59
C ILE A 154 -1.82 -0.57 -1.69
N GLU A 155 -0.56 -0.45 -1.29
CA GLU A 155 -0.10 0.66 -0.45
C GLU A 155 -0.16 1.99 -1.20
N ASP A 156 0.24 2.03 -2.48
CA ASP A 156 0.10 3.21 -3.34
C ASP A 156 -1.37 3.63 -3.45
N CYS A 157 -2.27 2.66 -3.65
CA CYS A 157 -3.71 2.91 -3.74
C CYS A 157 -4.27 3.45 -2.42
N PHE A 158 -3.86 2.86 -1.28
CA PHE A 158 -4.27 3.31 0.05
C PHE A 158 -3.86 4.75 0.33
N MET A 159 -2.59 5.08 0.04
CA MET A 159 -2.06 6.44 0.21
C MET A 159 -2.75 7.46 -0.69
N ALA A 160 -3.03 7.10 -1.94
CA ALA A 160 -3.73 7.97 -2.88
C ALA A 160 -5.18 8.25 -2.44
N LEU A 161 -5.91 7.22 -1.99
CA LEU A 161 -7.28 7.34 -1.50
C LEU A 161 -7.36 8.13 -0.18
N GLY A 162 -6.42 7.89 0.75
CA GLY A 162 -6.37 8.57 2.04
C GLY A 162 -6.14 10.08 1.91
N ASN A 163 -5.27 10.51 0.99
CA ASN A 163 -5.02 11.94 0.73
C ASN A 163 -6.19 12.65 0.06
N GLY A 164 -6.97 11.95 -0.76
CA GLY A 164 -8.17 12.50 -1.40
C GLY A 164 -9.20 12.94 -0.37
N ASN A 165 -9.38 12.19 0.71
CA ASN A 165 -10.32 12.51 1.79
C ASN A 165 -9.84 13.66 2.69
N SER A 166 -8.53 13.77 2.93
CA SER A 166 -7.97 14.86 3.76
C SER A 166 -8.15 16.25 3.13
N LYS A 167 -8.18 16.34 1.79
CA LYS A 167 -8.44 17.62 1.09
C LYS A 167 -9.91 18.03 1.13
N ASN A 168 -10.85 17.09 1.34
CA ASN A 168 -12.29 17.37 1.42
C ASN A 168 -12.76 17.69 2.85
N ALA A 169 -12.00 17.34 3.88
CA ALA A 169 -12.34 17.59 5.29
C ALA A 169 -11.98 19.02 5.78
N THR A 170 -11.33 19.84 4.94
CA THR A 170 -10.89 21.21 5.26
C THR A 170 -11.66 22.29 4.47
N ARG A 171 -12.89 21.96 4.04
CA ARG A 171 -13.82 22.95 3.45
C ARG A 171 -15.08 23.08 4.27
#